data_1ddc2eb3aba7ca2428d638a020f63651
#
_entry.id   1ddc2eb3aba7ca2428d638a020f63651
#
_cell.length_a   1.000
_cell.length_b   1.000
_cell.length_c   1.000
_cell.angle_alpha   90.00
_cell.angle_beta   90.00
_cell.angle_gamma   90.00
#
_symmetry.space_group_name_H-M   'P 1'
#
loop_
_entity.id
_entity.type
_entity.pdbx_description
1 polymer ?
#
loop_
_entity_poly.entity_id
_entity_poly.type
_entity_poly.pdbx_seq_one_letter_code
_entity_poly.pdbx_strand_id
1 'polypeptide(L)' 'RGYSIVQVVPKDGSGPEVVTSYKQSPPGAQLRIRVGDGSITAVSMASQAAD' A
#
# COMPACT_ATOMS: atom_id res chain seq x y z
N ARG A 1 1.78 16.44 11.92
CA ARG A 1 2.86 15.51 11.70
C ARG A 1 2.70 14.84 10.38
N GLY A 2 3.76 14.65 9.72
CA GLY A 2 3.71 14.17 8.37
C GLY A 2 3.83 12.67 8.23
N TYR A 3 2.98 11.90 8.86
CA TYR A 3 3.04 10.45 8.69
C TYR A 3 1.84 9.96 7.88
N SER A 4 2.00 8.79 7.30
CA SER A 4 0.98 8.18 6.48
C SER A 4 0.93 6.67 6.75
N ILE A 5 -0.20 6.07 6.40
CA ILE A 5 -0.39 4.64 6.53
C ILE A 5 -0.63 4.09 5.13
N VAL A 6 0.16 3.09 4.74
CA VAL A 6 0.03 2.46 3.44
C VAL A 6 -0.67 1.12 3.61
N GLN A 7 -1.73 0.92 2.81
CA GLN A 7 -2.50 -0.31 2.82
C GLN A 7 -2.51 -0.89 1.42
N VAL A 8 -2.50 -2.22 1.32
CA VAL A 8 -2.69 -2.89 0.05
C VAL A 8 -4.15 -3.32 -0.03
N VAL A 9 -4.75 -3.16 -1.22
CA VAL A 9 -6.14 -3.55 -1.45
C VAL A 9 -6.14 -4.79 -2.33
N PRO A 10 -6.41 -5.97 -1.75
CA PRO A 10 -6.41 -7.21 -2.52
C PRO A 10 -7.55 -7.24 -3.53
N LYS A 11 -7.30 -7.88 -4.66
CA LYS A 11 -8.32 -7.99 -5.71
C LYS A 11 -9.39 -9.00 -5.38
N ASP A 12 -9.14 -9.86 -4.40
CA ASP A 12 -10.09 -10.90 -4.03
C ASP A 12 -11.19 -10.40 -3.09
N GLY A 13 -11.17 -9.11 -2.75
CA GLY A 13 -12.20 -8.53 -1.91
C GLY A 13 -11.96 -8.68 -0.42
N SER A 14 -10.76 -9.05 -0.01
CA SER A 14 -10.44 -9.30 1.41
C SER A 14 -10.27 -8.03 2.22
N GLY A 15 -10.53 -6.89 1.73
CA GLY A 15 -10.38 -5.67 2.48
C GLY A 15 -8.92 -5.20 2.59
N PRO A 16 -8.72 -3.92 2.90
CA PRO A 16 -7.37 -3.35 2.96
C PRO A 16 -6.54 -3.92 4.10
N GLU A 17 -5.25 -4.07 3.85
CA GLU A 17 -4.32 -4.63 4.83
C GLU A 17 -3.11 -3.72 4.92
N VAL A 18 -2.69 -3.39 6.15
CA VAL A 18 -1.54 -2.51 6.36
C VAL A 18 -0.27 -3.19 5.85
N VAL A 19 0.51 -2.45 5.07
CA VAL A 19 1.74 -2.99 4.50
C VAL A 19 2.86 -2.87 5.52
N THR A 20 3.40 -4.02 5.91
CA THR A 20 4.55 -4.09 6.82
C THR A 20 5.76 -4.72 6.17
N SER A 21 5.61 -5.24 4.95
CA SER A 21 6.70 -5.88 4.24
C SER A 21 6.55 -5.61 2.75
N TYR A 22 7.66 -5.48 2.04
CA TYR A 22 7.61 -5.25 0.60
C TYR A 22 6.95 -6.41 -0.14
N LYS A 23 6.94 -7.59 0.46
CA LYS A 23 6.32 -8.76 -0.16
C LYS A 23 4.82 -8.64 -0.30
N GLN A 24 4.20 -7.76 0.47
CA GLN A 24 2.76 -7.55 0.41
C GLN A 24 2.35 -6.68 -0.77
N SER A 25 3.31 -6.08 -1.47
CA SER A 25 3.05 -5.11 -2.51
C SER A 25 3.77 -5.48 -3.80
N PRO A 26 3.39 -6.62 -4.43
CA PRO A 26 4.00 -7.01 -5.70
C PRO A 26 3.61 -6.02 -6.80
N PRO A 27 4.35 -6.02 -7.92
CA PRO A 27 4.01 -5.14 -9.04
C PRO A 27 2.56 -5.33 -9.48
N GLY A 28 1.87 -4.22 -9.67
CA GLY A 28 0.47 -4.23 -10.05
C GLY A 28 -0.50 -4.21 -8.88
N ALA A 29 -0.02 -4.29 -7.65
CA ALA A 29 -0.89 -4.25 -6.48
C ALA A 29 -1.47 -2.84 -6.31
N GLN A 30 -2.75 -2.78 -5.97
CA GLN A 30 -3.41 -1.52 -5.70
C GLN A 30 -3.18 -1.13 -4.25
N LEU A 31 -2.77 0.12 -4.05
CA LEU A 31 -2.42 0.62 -2.73
C LEU A 31 -3.34 1.77 -2.35
N ARG A 32 -3.57 1.91 -1.06
CA ARG A 32 -4.25 3.08 -0.50
C ARG A 32 -3.35 3.70 0.55
N ILE A 33 -3.05 4.97 0.37
CA ILE A 33 -2.20 5.71 1.29
C ILE A 33 -3.07 6.69 2.05
N ARG A 34 -3.13 6.55 3.36
CA ARG A 34 -3.95 7.43 4.20
C ARG A 34 -3.06 8.49 4.83
N VAL A 35 -3.49 9.73 4.69
CA VAL A 35 -2.78 10.87 5.26
C VAL A 35 -3.75 11.63 6.15
N GLY A 36 -3.27 12.69 6.79
CA GLY A 36 -4.05 13.40 7.78
C GLY A 36 -5.38 13.96 7.29
N ASP A 37 -5.44 14.39 6.04
CA ASP A 37 -6.64 15.04 5.50
C ASP A 37 -7.32 14.24 4.39
N GLY A 38 -6.94 12.97 4.18
CA GLY A 38 -7.59 12.19 3.15
C GLY A 38 -6.82 10.92 2.81
N SER A 39 -7.02 10.43 1.60
CA SER A 39 -6.33 9.23 1.12
C SER A 39 -5.96 9.37 -0.34
N ILE A 40 -4.95 8.60 -0.73
CA ILE A 40 -4.43 8.57 -2.09
C ILE A 40 -4.48 7.14 -2.58
N THR A 41 -5.01 6.92 -3.78
CA THR A 41 -4.99 5.61 -4.41
C THR A 41 -3.82 5.55 -5.38
N ALA A 42 -3.04 4.49 -5.28
CA ALA A 42 -1.85 4.33 -6.11
C ALA A 42 -1.71 2.88 -6.52
N VAL A 43 -0.76 2.63 -7.42
CA VAL A 43 -0.46 1.28 -7.90
C VAL A 43 1.02 1.04 -7.73
N SER A 44 1.37 -0.12 -7.17
CA SER A 44 2.76 -0.51 -7.05
C SER A 44 3.34 -0.83 -8.41
N MET A 45 4.43 -0.18 -8.78
CA MET A 45 5.12 -0.48 -10.03
C MET A 45 6.23 -1.49 -9.85
N ALA A 46 6.86 -1.47 -8.67
CA ALA A 46 7.92 -2.41 -8.34
C ALA A 46 8.14 -2.40 -6.84
N SER A 47 8.65 -3.51 -6.32
CA SER A 47 9.04 -3.60 -4.92
C SER A 47 10.25 -4.49 -4.81
N GLN A 48 11.12 -4.17 -3.86
CA GLN A 48 12.35 -4.94 -3.68
C GLN A 48 12.81 -4.83 -2.24
N ALA A 49 13.60 -5.80 -1.83
CA ALA A 49 14.12 -5.81 -0.47
C ALA A 49 15.08 -4.65 -0.25
N ALA A 50 15.11 -4.14 0.97
CA ALA A 50 16.07 -3.12 1.35
C ALA A 50 17.48 -3.70 1.42
N ASP A 51 18.44 -2.89 1.08
CA ASP A 51 19.84 -3.30 1.16
C ASP A 51 20.34 -3.36 2.62
#